data_239d75234f58b064a377862e1d37912e
#
_entry.id   239d75234f58b064a377862e1d37912e
#
_cell.length_a   1.000
_cell.length_b   1.000
_cell.length_c   1.000
_cell.angle_alpha   90.00
_cell.angle_beta   90.00
_cell.angle_gamma   90.00
#
_symmetry.space_group_name_H-M   'P 1'
#
loop_
_entity.id
_entity.type
_entity.pdbx_description
1 polymer ?
#
loop_
_entity_poly.entity_id
_entity_poly.type
_entity_poly.pdbx_seq_one_letter_code
_entity_poly.pdbx_strand_id
1 'polypeptide(L)'
;MDSIQTHKLMNYMRGTYKVLENEWQKNARAIGLTQAEQHVMWIVYIEKEVTITRISEIGLWDVSTVMQVLKRLKNKAYVRLDKKSNDRRVSYVSLTEEGQEKIDASARYSYAVMKYLDEYRNQSQENAEFLDAMYQFQMDFNKHFHGHEFVKWVEKPKVPTT
;
A
#
# COMPACT_ATOMS: atom_id res chain seq x y z
N MET A 1 -2.08 -2.91 30.68
CA MET A 1 -3.30 -2.29 30.11
C MET A 1 -4.50 -3.07 30.62
N ASP A 2 -5.48 -2.45 31.23
CA ASP A 2 -6.69 -3.13 31.70
C ASP A 2 -7.66 -3.44 30.53
N SER A 3 -8.74 -4.19 30.80
CA SER A 3 -9.70 -4.61 29.76
C SER A 3 -10.45 -3.42 29.12
N ILE A 4 -10.70 -2.34 29.87
CA ILE A 4 -11.39 -1.15 29.39
C ILE A 4 -10.48 -0.36 28.45
N GLN A 5 -9.21 -0.17 28.84
CA GLN A 5 -8.20 0.48 27.99
C GLN A 5 -7.96 -0.31 26.70
N THR A 6 -7.88 -1.64 26.80
CA THR A 6 -7.76 -2.52 25.64
C THR A 6 -8.96 -2.36 24.70
N HIS A 7 -10.19 -2.38 25.22
CA HIS A 7 -11.40 -2.18 24.43
C HIS A 7 -11.39 -0.84 23.68
N LYS A 8 -11.06 0.25 24.39
CA LYS A 8 -10.98 1.61 23.79
C LYS A 8 -9.95 1.64 22.65
N LEU A 9 -8.72 1.18 22.92
CA LEU A 9 -7.64 1.18 21.95
C LEU A 9 -8.02 0.40 20.67
N MET A 10 -8.50 -0.84 20.84
CA MET A 10 -8.87 -1.69 19.69
C MET A 10 -9.99 -1.05 18.85
N ASN A 11 -10.97 -0.39 19.45
CA ASN A 11 -12.05 0.23 18.70
C ASN A 11 -11.61 1.54 18.01
N TYR A 12 -10.75 2.34 18.65
CA TYR A 12 -10.18 3.52 17.99
C TYR A 12 -9.27 3.14 16.83
N MET A 13 -8.40 2.14 16.99
CA MET A 13 -7.57 1.63 15.89
C MET A 13 -8.42 1.09 14.74
N ARG A 14 -9.48 0.31 15.06
CA ARG A 14 -10.42 -0.18 14.04
C ARG A 14 -11.13 0.97 13.33
N GLY A 15 -11.55 2.02 14.05
CA GLY A 15 -12.18 3.21 13.47
C GLY A 15 -11.25 3.92 12.50
N THR A 16 -10.00 4.16 12.91
CA THR A 16 -8.96 4.77 12.07
C THR A 16 -8.71 3.94 10.81
N TYR A 17 -8.49 2.64 10.97
CA TYR A 17 -8.30 1.73 9.83
C TYR A 17 -9.47 1.79 8.85
N LYS A 18 -10.72 1.87 9.35
CA LYS A 18 -11.91 1.93 8.49
C LYS A 18 -11.99 3.20 7.65
N VAL A 19 -11.54 4.34 8.18
CA VAL A 19 -11.43 5.59 7.41
C VAL A 19 -10.39 5.43 6.29
N LEU A 20 -9.20 4.94 6.62
CA LEU A 20 -8.12 4.71 5.64
C LEU A 20 -8.56 3.74 4.53
N GLU A 21 -9.17 2.61 4.91
CA GLU A 21 -9.68 1.62 3.97
C GLU A 21 -10.72 2.21 3.01
N ASN A 22 -11.68 2.99 3.53
CA ASN A 22 -12.72 3.62 2.73
C ASN A 22 -12.14 4.62 1.72
N GLU A 23 -11.20 5.47 2.14
CA GLU A 23 -10.53 6.42 1.24
C GLU A 23 -9.72 5.71 0.16
N TRP A 24 -9.01 4.65 0.54
CA TRP A 24 -8.26 3.83 -0.42
C TRP A 24 -9.19 3.16 -1.45
N GLN A 25 -10.33 2.60 -1.00
CA GLN A 25 -11.34 2.03 -1.90
C GLN A 25 -11.93 3.08 -2.85
N LYS A 26 -12.16 4.32 -2.39
CA LYS A 26 -12.66 5.41 -3.27
C LYS A 26 -11.64 5.72 -4.37
N ASN A 27 -10.35 5.87 -4.03
CA ASN A 27 -9.29 6.08 -5.00
C ASN A 27 -9.25 4.94 -6.03
N ALA A 28 -9.22 3.68 -5.57
CA ALA A 28 -9.18 2.53 -6.46
C ALA A 28 -10.38 2.50 -7.42
N ARG A 29 -11.60 2.74 -6.91
CA ARG A 29 -12.82 2.77 -7.74
C ARG A 29 -12.81 3.90 -8.76
N ALA A 30 -12.26 5.06 -8.44
CA ALA A 30 -12.17 6.20 -9.35
C ALA A 30 -11.35 5.88 -10.62
N ILE A 31 -10.45 4.92 -10.56
CA ILE A 31 -9.63 4.45 -11.69
C ILE A 31 -10.04 3.06 -12.22
N GLY A 32 -11.19 2.53 -11.78
CA GLY A 32 -11.74 1.26 -12.25
C GLY A 32 -11.06 0.02 -11.68
N LEU A 33 -10.46 0.14 -10.48
CA LEU A 33 -9.77 -0.95 -9.77
C LEU A 33 -10.47 -1.31 -8.46
N THR A 34 -10.18 -2.51 -7.96
CA THR A 34 -10.36 -2.85 -6.55
C THR A 34 -9.15 -2.37 -5.75
N GLN A 35 -9.28 -2.21 -4.44
CA GLN A 35 -8.19 -1.84 -3.56
C GLN A 35 -7.00 -2.82 -3.67
N ALA A 36 -7.27 -4.13 -3.72
CA ALA A 36 -6.23 -5.14 -3.86
C ALA A 36 -5.49 -5.03 -5.23
N GLU A 37 -6.23 -4.78 -6.31
CA GLU A 37 -5.63 -4.55 -7.63
C GLU A 37 -4.73 -3.33 -7.64
N GLN A 38 -5.20 -2.21 -7.07
CA GLN A 38 -4.41 -0.99 -6.96
C GLN A 38 -3.15 -1.21 -6.12
N HIS A 39 -3.25 -1.88 -4.97
CA HIS A 39 -2.10 -2.15 -4.09
C HIS A 39 -1.05 -3.03 -4.79
N VAL A 40 -1.46 -4.10 -5.46
CA VAL A 40 -0.53 -4.93 -6.25
C VAL A 40 0.16 -4.10 -7.32
N MET A 41 -0.57 -3.24 -8.03
CA MET A 41 0.03 -2.37 -9.04
C MET A 41 1.03 -1.38 -8.44
N TRP A 42 0.77 -0.81 -7.25
CA TRP A 42 1.74 0.03 -6.54
C TRP A 42 3.01 -0.74 -6.16
N ILE A 43 2.89 -1.99 -5.68
CA ILE A 43 4.05 -2.84 -5.41
C ILE A 43 4.88 -3.06 -6.68
N VAL A 44 4.22 -3.42 -7.78
CA VAL A 44 4.88 -3.62 -9.07
C VAL A 44 5.54 -2.34 -9.59
N TYR A 45 4.88 -1.19 -9.40
CA TYR A 45 5.43 0.12 -9.77
C TYR A 45 6.74 0.43 -9.03
N ILE A 46 6.74 0.25 -7.70
CA ILE A 46 7.91 0.56 -6.84
C ILE A 46 9.07 -0.40 -7.10
N GLU A 47 8.78 -1.68 -7.26
CA GLU A 47 9.78 -2.73 -7.50
C GLU A 47 10.25 -2.79 -8.96
N LYS A 48 9.47 -2.22 -9.92
CA LYS A 48 9.67 -2.24 -11.38
C LYS A 48 9.45 -3.61 -12.01
N GLU A 49 10.14 -4.62 -11.54
CA GLU A 49 10.03 -6.01 -11.92
C GLU A 49 10.10 -6.88 -10.66
N VAL A 50 9.04 -7.63 -10.37
CA VAL A 50 8.88 -8.29 -9.07
C VAL A 50 8.31 -9.69 -9.21
N THR A 51 8.75 -10.61 -8.33
CA THR A 51 8.18 -11.97 -8.28
C THR A 51 6.85 -12.00 -7.54
N ILE A 52 6.02 -13.01 -7.82
CA ILE A 52 4.74 -13.22 -7.14
C ILE A 52 4.94 -13.40 -5.62
N THR A 53 5.99 -14.14 -5.22
CA THR A 53 6.35 -14.31 -3.81
C THR A 53 6.67 -12.97 -3.15
N ARG A 54 7.45 -12.12 -3.82
CA ARG A 54 7.78 -10.80 -3.28
C ARG A 54 6.56 -9.89 -3.16
N ILE A 55 5.61 -9.94 -4.10
CA ILE A 55 4.32 -9.22 -3.98
C ILE A 55 3.53 -9.73 -2.75
N SER A 56 3.52 -11.02 -2.52
CA SER A 56 2.85 -11.65 -1.37
C SER A 56 3.45 -11.18 -0.04
N GLU A 57 4.76 -11.16 0.08
CA GLU A 57 5.49 -10.68 1.27
C GLU A 57 5.20 -9.21 1.58
N ILE A 58 5.35 -8.34 0.59
CA ILE A 58 5.12 -6.89 0.74
C ILE A 58 3.65 -6.58 0.97
N GLY A 59 2.75 -7.22 0.23
CA GLY A 59 1.31 -7.00 0.31
C GLY A 59 0.67 -7.60 1.55
N LEU A 60 1.41 -8.41 2.33
CA LEU A 60 0.92 -9.15 3.50
C LEU A 60 -0.27 -10.06 3.15
N TRP A 61 -0.19 -10.71 1.99
CA TRP A 61 -1.20 -11.65 1.47
C TRP A 61 -0.59 -13.02 1.22
N ASP A 62 -1.45 -14.04 1.15
CA ASP A 62 -1.04 -15.34 0.64
C ASP A 62 -0.83 -15.30 -0.90
N VAL A 63 0.03 -16.20 -1.38
CA VAL A 63 0.38 -16.30 -2.81
C VAL A 63 -0.85 -16.55 -3.69
N SER A 64 -1.83 -17.31 -3.19
CA SER A 64 -3.05 -17.65 -3.95
C SER A 64 -3.91 -16.40 -4.20
N THR A 65 -4.03 -15.52 -3.21
CA THR A 65 -4.71 -14.22 -3.33
C THR A 65 -4.01 -13.34 -4.36
N VAL A 66 -2.67 -13.23 -4.28
CA VAL A 66 -1.88 -12.46 -5.26
C VAL A 66 -2.08 -12.99 -6.67
N MET A 67 -2.05 -14.31 -6.88
CA MET A 67 -2.29 -14.91 -8.19
C MET A 67 -3.67 -14.59 -8.76
N GLN A 68 -4.72 -14.58 -7.93
CA GLN A 68 -6.07 -14.19 -8.36
C GLN A 68 -6.13 -12.70 -8.76
N VAL A 69 -5.48 -11.82 -8.00
CA VAL A 69 -5.39 -10.38 -8.34
C VAL A 69 -4.64 -10.19 -9.65
N LEU A 70 -3.48 -10.82 -9.82
CA LEU A 70 -2.67 -10.74 -11.03
C LEU A 70 -3.41 -11.29 -12.27
N LYS A 71 -4.21 -12.35 -12.12
CA LYS A 71 -5.05 -12.86 -13.21
C LYS A 71 -6.04 -11.77 -13.69
N ARG A 72 -6.69 -11.06 -12.76
CA ARG A 72 -7.61 -9.96 -13.12
C ARG A 72 -6.88 -8.79 -13.76
N LEU A 73 -5.73 -8.38 -13.21
CA LEU A 73 -4.90 -7.30 -13.77
C LEU A 73 -4.37 -7.62 -15.16
N LYS A 74 -3.96 -8.88 -15.40
CA LYS A 74 -3.54 -9.35 -16.72
C LYS A 74 -4.69 -9.31 -17.72
N ASN A 75 -5.90 -9.72 -17.31
CA ASN A 75 -7.09 -9.65 -18.17
C ASN A 75 -7.48 -8.21 -18.53
N LYS A 76 -7.16 -7.25 -17.66
CA LYS A 76 -7.33 -5.82 -17.89
C LYS A 76 -6.16 -5.20 -18.69
N ALA A 77 -5.15 -5.97 -19.06
CA ALA A 77 -3.92 -5.55 -19.72
C ALA A 77 -3.07 -4.56 -18.90
N TYR A 78 -3.17 -4.49 -17.58
CA TYR A 78 -2.42 -3.55 -16.74
C TYR A 78 -1.08 -4.11 -16.25
N VAL A 79 -0.91 -5.44 -16.30
CA VAL A 79 0.35 -6.11 -15.97
C VAL A 79 0.69 -7.17 -17.01
N ARG A 80 1.99 -7.41 -17.19
CA ARG A 80 2.52 -8.55 -17.91
C ARG A 80 3.28 -9.47 -16.97
N LEU A 81 3.32 -10.76 -17.32
CA LEU A 81 4.07 -11.78 -16.61
C LEU A 81 5.07 -12.39 -17.59
N ASP A 82 6.34 -12.21 -17.30
CA ASP A 82 7.45 -12.67 -18.13
C ASP A 82 8.30 -13.69 -17.38
N LYS A 83 8.92 -14.61 -18.12
CA LYS A 83 9.91 -15.56 -17.60
C LYS A 83 11.28 -15.19 -18.16
N LYS A 84 12.28 -15.10 -17.30
CA LYS A 84 13.65 -14.85 -17.76
C LYS A 84 14.23 -16.09 -18.44
N SER A 85 15.05 -15.87 -19.45
CA SER A 85 15.67 -16.95 -20.23
C SER A 85 16.55 -17.87 -19.38
N ASN A 86 17.16 -17.33 -18.32
CA ASN A 86 18.06 -18.04 -17.40
C ASN A 86 17.33 -18.77 -16.26
N ASP A 87 16.07 -18.40 -15.94
CA ASP A 87 15.22 -19.14 -14.98
C ASP A 87 13.73 -19.08 -15.36
N ARG A 88 13.30 -20.13 -16.04
CA ARG A 88 11.89 -20.27 -16.49
C ARG A 88 10.92 -20.69 -15.38
N ARG A 89 11.41 -20.99 -14.17
CA ARG A 89 10.57 -21.38 -13.04
C ARG A 89 9.97 -20.16 -12.34
N VAL A 90 10.65 -19.02 -12.42
CA VAL A 90 10.20 -17.78 -11.77
C VAL A 90 9.51 -16.88 -12.79
N SER A 91 8.31 -16.45 -12.45
CA SER A 91 7.55 -15.43 -13.20
C SER A 91 7.76 -14.06 -12.57
N TYR A 92 8.10 -13.10 -13.41
CA TYR A 92 8.25 -11.69 -13.03
C TYR A 92 7.06 -10.89 -13.52
N VAL A 93 6.60 -9.97 -12.70
CA VAL A 93 5.47 -9.08 -12.98
C VAL A 93 6.01 -7.67 -13.22
N SER A 94 5.53 -7.03 -14.28
CA SER A 94 5.79 -5.61 -14.57
C SER A 94 4.52 -4.93 -15.05
N LEU A 95 4.44 -3.59 -14.91
CA LEU A 95 3.34 -2.82 -15.47
C LEU A 95 3.43 -2.75 -16.99
N THR A 96 2.28 -2.60 -17.64
CA THR A 96 2.16 -2.12 -19.03
C THR A 96 2.11 -0.59 -19.04
N GLU A 97 2.06 0.03 -20.23
CA GLU A 97 1.83 1.49 -20.35
C GLU A 97 0.47 1.88 -19.76
N GLU A 98 -0.58 1.13 -20.07
CA GLU A 98 -1.92 1.35 -19.51
C GLU A 98 -1.94 1.16 -17.98
N GLY A 99 -1.16 0.20 -17.47
CA GLY A 99 -0.97 0.01 -16.03
C GLY A 99 -0.26 1.20 -15.37
N GLN A 100 0.75 1.77 -16.06
CA GLN A 100 1.44 2.97 -15.59
C GLN A 100 0.51 4.17 -15.52
N GLU A 101 -0.31 4.41 -16.55
CA GLU A 101 -1.31 5.49 -16.57
C GLU A 101 -2.29 5.38 -15.38
N LYS A 102 -2.70 4.15 -15.01
CA LYS A 102 -3.55 3.93 -13.83
C LYS A 102 -2.85 4.32 -12.53
N ILE A 103 -1.57 4.00 -12.38
CA ILE A 103 -0.78 4.41 -11.21
C ILE A 103 -0.63 5.93 -11.16
N ASP A 104 -0.34 6.59 -12.29
CA ASP A 104 -0.22 8.04 -12.36
C ASP A 104 -1.55 8.74 -12.03
N ALA A 105 -2.68 8.19 -12.47
CA ALA A 105 -4.01 8.66 -12.09
C ALA A 105 -4.28 8.47 -10.58
N SER A 106 -3.88 7.33 -10.03
CA SER A 106 -3.98 7.02 -8.59
C SER A 106 -3.17 7.99 -7.73
N ALA A 107 -1.97 8.37 -8.17
CA ALA A 107 -1.09 9.28 -7.45
C ALA A 107 -1.67 10.69 -7.28
N ARG A 108 -2.52 11.13 -8.21
CA ARG A 108 -3.19 12.45 -8.16
C ARG A 108 -4.39 12.52 -7.22
N TYR A 109 -4.78 11.40 -6.61
CA TYR A 109 -5.93 11.39 -5.71
C TYR A 109 -5.61 12.09 -4.38
N SER A 110 -6.49 13.03 -3.99
CA SER A 110 -6.39 13.72 -2.70
C SER A 110 -7.18 12.96 -1.63
N TYR A 111 -6.48 12.49 -0.62
CA TYR A 111 -7.07 11.76 0.51
C TYR A 111 -7.55 12.74 1.58
N ALA A 112 -8.83 12.67 1.95
CA ALA A 112 -9.41 13.51 3.02
C ALA A 112 -8.71 13.29 4.36
N VAL A 113 -8.25 12.07 4.65
CA VAL A 113 -7.49 11.77 5.87
C VAL A 113 -6.14 12.49 5.89
N MET A 114 -5.45 12.62 4.76
CA MET A 114 -4.18 13.35 4.71
C MET A 114 -4.40 14.84 4.95
N LYS A 115 -5.45 15.42 4.36
CA LYS A 115 -5.84 16.81 4.63
C LYS A 115 -6.12 17.05 6.11
N TYR A 116 -6.86 16.13 6.76
CA TYR A 116 -7.12 16.22 8.20
C TYR A 116 -5.83 16.17 9.03
N LEU A 117 -4.88 15.28 8.68
CA LEU A 117 -3.59 15.17 9.38
C LEU A 117 -2.74 16.42 9.19
N ASP A 118 -2.73 17.02 7.98
CA ASP A 118 -2.04 18.28 7.71
C ASP A 118 -2.65 19.43 8.51
N GLU A 119 -3.98 19.54 8.55
CA GLU A 119 -4.68 20.53 9.36
C GLU A 119 -4.38 20.37 10.85
N TYR A 120 -4.40 19.13 11.37
CA TYR A 120 -4.06 18.83 12.76
C TYR A 120 -2.61 19.19 13.08
N ARG A 121 -1.65 18.83 12.20
CA ARG A 121 -0.23 19.16 12.32
C ARG A 121 0.00 20.67 12.45
N ASN A 122 -0.72 21.47 11.67
CA ASN A 122 -0.54 22.92 11.59
C ASN A 122 -1.22 23.71 12.72
N GLN A 123 -1.97 23.05 13.61
CA GLN A 123 -2.64 23.73 14.75
C GLN A 123 -1.65 24.13 15.86
N SER A 124 -0.61 23.32 16.12
CA SER A 124 0.37 23.58 17.15
C SER A 124 1.67 22.78 16.92
N GLN A 125 2.77 23.24 17.54
CA GLN A 125 4.03 22.50 17.57
C GLN A 125 3.87 21.13 18.26
N GLU A 126 3.08 21.05 19.32
CA GLU A 126 2.80 19.80 20.05
C GLU A 126 2.12 18.75 19.15
N ASN A 127 1.17 19.19 18.31
CA ASN A 127 0.51 18.31 17.37
C ASN A 127 1.48 17.79 16.29
N ALA A 128 2.41 18.65 15.82
CA ALA A 128 3.43 18.24 14.87
C ALA A 128 4.36 17.18 15.47
N GLU A 129 4.85 17.42 16.68
CA GLU A 129 5.73 16.49 17.41
C GLU A 129 5.01 15.16 17.73
N PHE A 130 3.73 15.22 18.07
CA PHE A 130 2.90 14.03 18.28
C PHE A 130 2.78 13.19 17.00
N LEU A 131 2.53 13.82 15.85
CA LEU A 131 2.43 13.07 14.58
C LEU A 131 3.77 12.46 14.17
N ASP A 132 4.89 13.15 14.42
CA ASP A 132 6.23 12.61 14.16
C ASP A 132 6.53 11.40 15.08
N ALA A 133 6.14 11.48 16.35
CA ALA A 133 6.26 10.37 17.29
C ALA A 133 5.34 9.20 16.92
N MET A 134 4.11 9.48 16.46
CA MET A 134 3.18 8.48 15.98
C MET A 134 3.73 7.77 14.72
N TYR A 135 4.34 8.50 13.78
CA TYR A 135 4.99 7.92 12.60
C TYR A 135 6.12 6.97 13.01
N GLN A 136 6.99 7.40 13.93
CA GLN A 136 8.06 6.57 14.46
C GLN A 136 7.51 5.30 15.14
N PHE A 137 6.46 5.43 15.95
CA PHE A 137 5.79 4.28 16.56
C PHE A 137 5.24 3.31 15.50
N GLN A 138 4.59 3.81 14.44
CA GLN A 138 4.09 2.97 13.36
C GLN A 138 5.21 2.21 12.65
N MET A 139 6.33 2.87 12.41
CA MET A 139 7.52 2.24 11.81
C MET A 139 8.05 1.10 12.69
N ASP A 140 8.24 1.35 13.98
CA ASP A 140 8.75 0.35 14.93
C ASP A 140 7.76 -0.82 15.13
N PHE A 141 6.47 -0.52 15.20
CA PHE A 141 5.40 -1.52 15.26
C PHE A 141 5.41 -2.44 14.04
N ASN A 142 5.44 -1.87 12.84
CA ASN A 142 5.46 -2.64 11.61
C ASN A 142 6.76 -3.44 11.44
N LYS A 143 7.90 -2.89 11.90
CA LYS A 143 9.17 -3.61 11.94
C LYS A 143 9.10 -4.84 12.85
N HIS A 144 8.44 -4.72 14.00
CA HIS A 144 8.26 -5.83 14.96
C HIS A 144 7.38 -6.95 14.39
N PHE A 145 6.23 -6.60 13.78
CA PHE A 145 5.24 -7.59 13.34
C PHE A 145 5.45 -8.10 11.92
N HIS A 146 6.02 -7.29 11.02
CA HIS A 146 6.17 -7.59 9.59
C HIS A 146 7.64 -7.65 9.13
N GLY A 147 8.58 -7.32 10.01
CA GLY A 147 10.01 -7.42 9.76
C GLY A 147 10.61 -6.19 9.06
N HIS A 148 11.95 -6.19 9.01
CA HIS A 148 12.72 -5.08 8.49
C HIS A 148 12.51 -4.85 6.97
N GLU A 149 12.35 -5.91 6.19
CA GLU A 149 12.17 -5.82 4.74
C GLU A 149 10.85 -5.14 4.34
N PHE A 150 9.78 -5.32 5.12
CA PHE A 150 8.53 -4.60 4.93
C PHE A 150 8.72 -3.09 5.13
N VAL A 151 9.32 -2.68 6.26
CA VAL A 151 9.58 -1.25 6.55
C VAL A 151 10.51 -0.64 5.52
N LYS A 152 11.59 -1.32 5.15
CA LYS A 152 12.51 -0.88 4.11
C LYS A 152 11.81 -0.65 2.76
N TRP A 153 10.80 -1.45 2.44
CA TRP A 153 9.99 -1.25 1.23
C TRP A 153 9.09 -0.03 1.37
N VAL A 154 8.41 0.15 2.51
CA VAL A 154 7.54 1.31 2.79
C VAL A 154 8.33 2.62 2.70
N GLU A 155 9.56 2.65 3.21
CA GLU A 155 10.45 3.82 3.20
C GLU A 155 11.10 4.10 1.82
N LYS A 156 10.88 3.25 0.81
CA LYS A 156 11.37 3.55 -0.54
C LYS A 156 10.61 4.75 -1.13
N PRO A 157 11.24 5.93 -1.27
CA PRO A 157 10.56 7.09 -1.85
C PRO A 157 10.47 6.92 -3.36
N LYS A 158 9.31 6.68 -3.92
CA LYS A 158 9.06 6.70 -5.38
C LYS A 158 7.58 6.76 -5.70
N VAL A 159 6.88 7.75 -5.16
CA VAL A 159 5.59 8.16 -5.74
C VAL A 159 5.88 9.01 -6.97
N PRO A 160 5.15 8.88 -8.10
CA PRO A 160 5.27 9.82 -9.22
C PRO A 160 5.13 11.24 -8.69
N THR A 161 6.17 12.04 -8.86
CA THR A 161 6.08 13.49 -8.59
C THR A 161 5.22 14.07 -9.70
N THR A 162 4.07 14.60 -9.33
CA THR A 162 3.20 15.42 -10.18
C THR A 162 3.90 16.69 -10.62
#